data_d7fe9cb0ab933610cc8ec35131b05a25
#
_entry.id   d7fe9cb0ab933610cc8ec35131b05a25
#
_cell.length_a   1.000
_cell.length_b   1.000
_cell.length_c   1.000
_cell.angle_alpha   90.00
_cell.angle_beta   90.00
_cell.angle_gamma   90.00
#
_symmetry.space_group_name_H-M   'P 1'
#
loop_
_entity.id
_entity.type
_entity.pdbx_description
1 polymer ?
#
loop_
_entity_poly.entity_id
_entity_poly.type
_entity_poly.pdbx_seq_one_letter_code
_entity_poly.pdbx_strand_id
1 'polypeptide(L)'
;RQMCIRDRAQATDKLLGKKLVTKQTGPQGKVVHRVYIEEATDIEKELYLGLVFDRSSESIMVVASTEGGMSVEEIAKDKPESIIRSKIEVAVGIQNFQARELAFGLGIEPELIRRASETIIGCAKAFSELDATMVEVNQLVISKQKQILALDCKMSFDNNAMFRRDKVSELRDKTQEDEKEVYASDR
;
A
#
# COMPACT_ATOMS: atom_id res chain seq x y z
N ARG A 1 -18.26 12.06 -0.44
CA ARG A 1 -19.09 13.13 0.16
C ARG A 1 -18.40 13.58 1.43
N GLN A 2 -17.88 14.82 1.47
CA GLN A 2 -17.25 15.36 2.67
C GLN A 2 -18.28 15.32 3.84
N MET A 3 -17.92 14.63 4.91
CA MET A 3 -18.72 14.64 6.13
C MET A 3 -18.38 15.87 6.97
N CYS A 4 -19.40 16.52 7.56
CA CYS A 4 -19.15 17.59 8.50
C CYS A 4 -18.50 17.05 9.80
N ILE A 5 -17.92 17.93 10.63
CA ILE A 5 -17.22 17.55 11.86
C ILE A 5 -18.12 16.72 12.78
N ARG A 6 -19.40 17.10 12.90
CA ARG A 6 -20.39 16.37 13.73
C ARG A 6 -20.64 14.96 13.20
N ASP A 7 -20.75 14.81 11.87
CA ASP A 7 -20.97 13.50 11.24
C ASP A 7 -19.76 12.59 11.41
N ARG A 8 -18.53 13.15 11.37
CA ARG A 8 -17.28 12.41 11.62
C ARG A 8 -17.22 11.88 13.06
N ALA A 9 -17.55 12.72 14.06
CA ALA A 9 -17.62 12.30 15.46
C ALA A 9 -18.62 11.17 15.64
N GLN A 10 -19.85 11.30 15.11
CA GLN A 10 -20.85 10.25 15.18
C GLN A 10 -20.45 8.95 14.48
N ALA A 11 -19.78 9.05 13.32
CA ALA A 11 -19.27 7.88 12.62
C ALA A 11 -18.17 7.17 13.43
N THR A 12 -17.30 7.94 14.09
CA THR A 12 -16.24 7.42 14.96
C THR A 12 -16.84 6.69 16.16
N ASP A 13 -17.83 7.29 16.85
CA ASP A 13 -18.52 6.69 18.00
C ASP A 13 -19.26 5.40 17.62
N LYS A 14 -19.72 5.29 16.37
CA LYS A 14 -20.36 4.07 15.86
C LYS A 14 -19.37 2.94 15.61
N LEU A 15 -18.08 3.22 15.43
CA LEU A 15 -17.03 2.25 15.12
C LEU A 15 -16.18 1.87 16.32
N LEU A 16 -15.76 2.84 17.15
CA LEU A 16 -14.90 2.60 18.31
C LEU A 16 -15.51 1.61 19.30
N GLY A 17 -14.71 0.66 19.73
CA GLY A 17 -15.08 -0.40 20.67
C GLY A 17 -16.04 -1.45 20.11
N LYS A 18 -16.45 -1.34 18.86
CA LYS A 18 -17.33 -2.30 18.20
C LYS A 18 -16.57 -3.32 17.39
N LYS A 19 -17.20 -4.46 17.18
CA LYS A 19 -16.66 -5.55 16.39
C LYS A 19 -16.96 -5.31 14.91
N LEU A 20 -15.90 -5.16 14.11
CA LEU A 20 -15.98 -5.01 12.66
C LEU A 20 -15.84 -6.39 12.00
N VAL A 21 -16.86 -6.80 11.25
CA VAL A 21 -16.87 -8.05 10.48
C VAL A 21 -16.78 -7.70 8.99
N THR A 22 -15.69 -8.08 8.35
CA THR A 22 -15.44 -7.90 6.92
C THR A 22 -14.85 -9.18 6.33
N LYS A 23 -14.65 -9.21 5.01
CA LYS A 23 -13.93 -10.33 4.36
C LYS A 23 -12.52 -10.51 4.94
N GLN A 24 -11.86 -9.42 5.34
CA GLN A 24 -10.50 -9.44 5.89
C GLN A 24 -10.47 -9.88 7.37
N THR A 25 -11.43 -9.45 8.18
CA THR A 25 -11.48 -9.78 9.61
C THR A 25 -12.13 -11.14 9.90
N GLY A 26 -12.72 -11.75 8.87
CA GLY A 26 -13.43 -13.02 8.98
C GLY A 26 -14.72 -12.95 9.83
N PRO A 27 -15.41 -14.09 10.02
CA PRO A 27 -16.72 -14.13 10.71
C PRO A 27 -16.62 -13.80 12.20
N GLN A 28 -15.45 -13.98 12.80
CA GLN A 28 -15.24 -13.61 14.21
C GLN A 28 -15.10 -12.11 14.42
N GLY A 29 -14.72 -11.36 13.36
CA GLY A 29 -14.52 -9.93 13.40
C GLY A 29 -13.35 -9.49 14.30
N LYS A 30 -12.98 -8.22 14.22
CA LYS A 30 -11.97 -7.59 15.09
C LYS A 30 -12.55 -6.37 15.78
N VAL A 31 -12.16 -6.14 17.04
CA VAL A 31 -12.58 -4.94 17.78
C VAL A 31 -11.83 -3.72 17.25
N VAL A 32 -12.54 -2.64 16.97
CA VAL A 32 -11.96 -1.39 16.50
C VAL A 32 -11.44 -0.60 17.70
N HIS A 33 -10.13 -0.58 17.88
CA HIS A 33 -9.48 0.17 18.97
C HIS A 33 -9.11 1.60 18.57
N ARG A 34 -8.90 1.86 17.26
CA ARG A 34 -8.52 3.18 16.74
C ARG A 34 -9.24 3.45 15.42
N VAL A 35 -9.56 4.72 15.20
CA VAL A 35 -10.09 5.23 13.93
C VAL A 35 -9.19 6.35 13.47
N TYR A 36 -8.70 6.26 12.25
CA TYR A 36 -7.94 7.32 11.60
C TYR A 36 -8.90 8.22 10.83
N ILE A 37 -8.77 9.53 11.03
CA ILE A 37 -9.60 10.55 10.36
C ILE A 37 -8.68 11.48 9.60
N GLU A 38 -8.89 11.57 8.30
CA GLU A 38 -8.14 12.45 7.43
C GLU A 38 -9.06 13.34 6.59
N GLU A 39 -8.48 14.37 5.97
CA GLU A 39 -9.19 15.20 5.01
C GLU A 39 -9.48 14.40 3.74
N ALA A 40 -10.71 14.55 3.23
CA ALA A 40 -11.08 13.88 1.99
C ALA A 40 -10.32 14.49 0.80
N THR A 41 -9.72 13.64 -0.01
CA THR A 41 -9.02 14.03 -1.23
C THR A 41 -9.99 14.09 -2.42
N ASP A 42 -9.96 15.17 -3.18
CA ASP A 42 -10.67 15.27 -4.45
C ASP A 42 -9.89 14.50 -5.52
N ILE A 43 -10.28 13.25 -5.71
CA ILE A 43 -9.61 12.32 -6.63
C ILE A 43 -9.98 12.65 -8.07
N GLU A 44 -8.97 12.74 -8.93
CA GLU A 44 -9.11 12.83 -10.38
C GLU A 44 -8.85 11.49 -11.05
N LYS A 45 -7.80 10.76 -10.61
CA LYS A 45 -7.41 9.48 -11.16
C LYS A 45 -6.94 8.53 -10.04
N GLU A 46 -7.38 7.28 -10.10
CA GLU A 46 -6.94 6.22 -9.20
C GLU A 46 -6.01 5.27 -9.94
N LEU A 47 -4.91 4.94 -9.31
CA LEU A 47 -3.86 4.07 -9.84
C LEU A 47 -3.52 2.99 -8.81
N TYR A 48 -2.94 1.90 -9.29
CA TYR A 48 -2.37 0.84 -8.48
C TYR A 48 -0.85 0.83 -8.60
N LEU A 49 -0.15 0.63 -7.49
CA LEU A 49 1.29 0.40 -7.45
C LEU A 49 1.61 -0.68 -6.41
N GLY A 50 2.20 -1.78 -6.86
CA GLY A 50 2.65 -2.87 -6.00
C GLY A 50 4.12 -3.20 -6.24
N LEU A 51 4.81 -3.61 -5.18
CA LEU A 51 6.16 -4.17 -5.23
C LEU A 51 6.14 -5.50 -4.48
N VAL A 52 6.64 -6.53 -5.13
CA VAL A 52 6.73 -7.89 -4.56
C VAL A 52 8.07 -8.50 -4.90
N PHE A 53 8.54 -9.40 -4.06
CA PHE A 53 9.72 -10.21 -4.37
C PHE A 53 9.31 -11.36 -5.27
N ASP A 54 9.83 -11.39 -6.49
CA ASP A 54 9.66 -12.51 -7.41
C ASP A 54 10.81 -13.50 -7.27
N ARG A 55 10.51 -14.62 -6.61
CA ARG A 55 11.48 -15.68 -6.36
C ARG A 55 11.95 -16.37 -7.64
N SER A 56 11.14 -16.40 -8.67
CA SER A 56 11.47 -17.08 -9.94
C SER A 56 12.55 -16.34 -10.73
N SER A 57 12.55 -15.02 -10.65
CA SER A 57 13.53 -14.16 -11.30
C SER A 57 14.54 -13.55 -10.33
N GLU A 58 14.50 -13.92 -9.04
CA GLU A 58 15.37 -13.42 -7.97
C GLU A 58 15.45 -11.89 -7.93
N SER A 59 14.32 -11.23 -8.16
CA SER A 59 14.26 -9.78 -8.33
C SER A 59 13.05 -9.18 -7.63
N ILE A 60 13.05 -7.86 -7.51
CA ILE A 60 11.87 -7.11 -7.09
C ILE A 60 11.04 -6.79 -8.33
N MET A 61 9.79 -7.20 -8.34
CA MET A 61 8.85 -6.87 -9.40
C MET A 61 8.00 -5.69 -8.98
N VAL A 62 8.04 -4.61 -9.77
CA VAL A 62 7.09 -3.51 -9.68
C VAL A 62 5.92 -3.82 -10.59
N VAL A 63 4.72 -3.74 -10.04
CA VAL A 63 3.45 -3.91 -10.75
C VAL A 63 2.69 -2.62 -10.62
N ALA A 64 2.32 -2.02 -11.72
CA ALA A 64 1.53 -0.78 -11.74
C ALA A 64 0.33 -0.93 -12.69
N SER A 65 -0.78 -0.26 -12.39
CA SER A 65 -1.97 -0.29 -13.24
C SER A 65 -2.72 1.04 -13.20
N THR A 66 -3.39 1.33 -14.31
CA THR A 66 -4.35 2.45 -14.41
C THR A 66 -5.68 2.15 -13.72
N GLU A 67 -5.89 0.93 -13.25
CA GLU A 67 -7.06 0.49 -12.51
C GLU A 67 -6.74 0.49 -11.01
N GLY A 68 -7.06 1.58 -10.33
CA GLY A 68 -6.95 1.67 -8.86
C GLY A 68 -8.22 1.21 -8.16
N GLY A 69 -8.14 0.96 -6.85
CA GLY A 69 -9.30 0.57 -6.04
C GLY A 69 -9.79 -0.88 -6.20
N MET A 70 -9.14 -1.66 -7.05
CA MET A 70 -9.39 -3.10 -7.24
C MET A 70 -8.19 -3.90 -6.72
N SER A 71 -8.40 -5.18 -6.41
CA SER A 71 -7.27 -6.06 -6.09
C SER A 71 -6.45 -6.38 -7.34
N VAL A 72 -5.14 -6.61 -7.17
CA VAL A 72 -4.26 -6.92 -8.32
C VAL A 72 -4.68 -8.22 -9.03
N GLU A 73 -5.25 -9.17 -8.29
CA GLU A 73 -5.77 -10.42 -8.83
C GLU A 73 -6.99 -10.19 -9.73
N GLU A 74 -7.89 -9.30 -9.34
CA GLU A 74 -9.05 -8.89 -10.16
C GLU A 74 -8.58 -8.16 -11.41
N ILE A 75 -7.63 -7.22 -11.29
CA ILE A 75 -7.06 -6.52 -12.44
C ILE A 75 -6.40 -7.51 -13.40
N ALA A 76 -5.61 -8.47 -12.87
CA ALA A 76 -4.91 -9.46 -13.69
C ALA A 76 -5.87 -10.40 -14.44
N LYS A 77 -7.05 -10.65 -13.88
CA LYS A 77 -8.07 -11.49 -14.50
C LYS A 77 -8.90 -10.74 -15.53
N ASP A 78 -9.34 -9.52 -15.19
CA ASP A 78 -10.35 -8.81 -15.97
C ASP A 78 -9.75 -7.85 -17.00
N LYS A 79 -8.55 -7.29 -16.70
CA LYS A 79 -7.85 -6.28 -17.52
C LYS A 79 -6.33 -6.48 -17.50
N PRO A 80 -5.80 -7.64 -17.89
CA PRO A 80 -4.37 -7.93 -17.82
C PRO A 80 -3.51 -6.95 -18.63
N GLU A 81 -4.07 -6.35 -19.68
CA GLU A 81 -3.39 -5.34 -20.51
C GLU A 81 -3.14 -4.01 -19.79
N SER A 82 -3.89 -3.72 -18.72
CA SER A 82 -3.69 -2.51 -17.91
C SER A 82 -2.51 -2.64 -16.94
N ILE A 83 -1.91 -3.83 -16.82
CA ILE A 83 -0.82 -4.11 -15.91
C ILE A 83 0.52 -3.86 -16.57
N ILE A 84 1.28 -2.95 -15.99
CA ILE A 84 2.65 -2.64 -16.37
C ILE A 84 3.58 -3.27 -15.34
N ARG A 85 4.64 -3.92 -15.80
CA ARG A 85 5.63 -4.58 -14.93
C ARG A 85 7.01 -4.04 -15.24
N SER A 86 7.79 -3.84 -14.17
CA SER A 86 9.21 -3.49 -14.29
C SER A 86 10.01 -4.31 -13.28
N LYS A 87 11.05 -4.95 -13.76
CA LYS A 87 11.97 -5.74 -12.93
C LYS A 87 13.05 -4.83 -12.36
N ILE A 88 13.28 -4.91 -11.06
CA ILE A 88 14.37 -4.21 -10.37
C ILE A 88 15.41 -5.23 -9.92
N GLU A 89 16.64 -5.04 -10.37
CA GLU A 89 17.77 -5.81 -9.87
C GLU A 89 18.10 -5.38 -8.44
N VAL A 90 18.13 -6.35 -7.51
CA VAL A 90 18.31 -6.08 -6.08
C VAL A 90 19.62 -5.34 -5.79
N ALA A 91 20.70 -5.69 -6.50
CA ALA A 91 22.02 -5.10 -6.28
C ALA A 91 22.12 -3.63 -6.72
N VAL A 92 21.29 -3.20 -7.66
CA VAL A 92 21.35 -1.85 -8.28
C VAL A 92 20.22 -0.95 -7.78
N GLY A 93 19.09 -1.55 -7.43
CA GLY A 93 17.87 -0.85 -7.09
C GLY A 93 17.16 -0.25 -8.32
N ILE A 94 16.02 0.41 -8.08
CA ILE A 94 15.28 1.06 -9.14
C ILE A 94 16.03 2.25 -9.73
N GLN A 95 16.06 2.33 -11.05
CA GLN A 95 16.70 3.43 -11.76
C GLN A 95 15.68 4.49 -12.16
N ASN A 96 16.13 5.74 -12.27
CA ASN A 96 15.26 6.88 -12.63
C ASN A 96 14.51 6.69 -13.95
N PHE A 97 15.14 6.01 -14.93
CA PHE A 97 14.49 5.76 -16.22
C PHE A 97 13.34 4.75 -16.08
N GLN A 98 13.50 3.71 -15.25
CA GLN A 98 12.46 2.71 -14.99
C GLN A 98 11.24 3.34 -14.31
N ALA A 99 11.47 4.18 -13.31
CA ALA A 99 10.40 4.90 -12.64
C ALA A 99 9.64 5.83 -13.59
N ARG A 100 10.36 6.52 -14.50
CA ARG A 100 9.73 7.34 -15.55
C ARG A 100 8.95 6.51 -16.55
N GLU A 101 9.49 5.37 -16.97
CA GLU A 101 8.81 4.46 -17.89
C GLU A 101 7.48 3.96 -17.30
N LEU A 102 7.48 3.56 -16.02
CA LEU A 102 6.26 3.21 -15.30
C LEU A 102 5.27 4.38 -15.25
N ALA A 103 5.73 5.58 -14.93
CA ALA A 103 4.89 6.77 -14.86
C ALA A 103 4.28 7.12 -16.23
N PHE A 104 5.03 7.00 -17.32
CA PHE A 104 4.52 7.18 -18.68
C PHE A 104 3.51 6.09 -19.04
N GLY A 105 3.81 4.83 -18.73
CA GLY A 105 2.91 3.70 -18.97
C GLY A 105 1.57 3.84 -18.25
N LEU A 106 1.56 4.44 -17.05
CA LEU A 106 0.34 4.79 -16.30
C LEU A 106 -0.44 5.98 -16.93
N GLY A 107 0.05 6.56 -18.04
CA GLY A 107 -0.58 7.72 -18.68
C GLY A 107 -0.65 8.93 -17.75
N ILE A 108 0.38 9.12 -16.94
CA ILE A 108 0.50 10.30 -16.07
C ILE A 108 0.92 11.50 -16.92
N GLU A 109 0.31 12.64 -16.64
CA GLU A 109 0.59 13.90 -17.36
C GLU A 109 2.07 14.30 -17.22
N PRO A 110 2.69 14.89 -18.28
CA PRO A 110 4.11 15.21 -18.30
C PRO A 110 4.60 16.02 -17.10
N GLU A 111 3.78 16.93 -16.61
CA GLU A 111 4.10 17.81 -15.46
C GLU A 111 4.24 17.03 -14.15
N LEU A 112 3.57 15.88 -14.06
CA LEU A 112 3.54 15.03 -12.86
C LEU A 112 4.53 13.87 -12.92
N ILE A 113 5.15 13.58 -14.08
CA ILE A 113 6.05 12.45 -14.26
C ILE A 113 7.18 12.44 -13.23
N ARG A 114 7.78 13.61 -12.94
CA ARG A 114 8.84 13.70 -11.95
C ARG A 114 8.36 13.28 -10.56
N ARG A 115 7.22 13.79 -10.11
CA ARG A 115 6.64 13.45 -8.80
C ARG A 115 6.23 11.99 -8.72
N ALA A 116 5.61 11.47 -9.78
CA ALA A 116 5.26 10.05 -9.87
C ALA A 116 6.50 9.16 -9.77
N SER A 117 7.55 9.51 -10.49
CA SER A 117 8.83 8.78 -10.45
C SER A 117 9.46 8.83 -9.04
N GLU A 118 9.45 9.98 -8.38
CA GLU A 118 9.92 10.14 -7.01
C GLU A 118 9.12 9.26 -6.04
N THR A 119 7.80 9.16 -6.20
CA THR A 119 6.94 8.28 -5.40
C THR A 119 7.27 6.80 -5.62
N ILE A 120 7.40 6.37 -6.87
CA ILE A 120 7.75 4.99 -7.23
C ILE A 120 9.12 4.62 -6.64
N ILE A 121 10.12 5.51 -6.77
CA ILE A 121 11.45 5.32 -6.19
C ILE A 121 11.38 5.25 -4.66
N GLY A 122 10.56 6.11 -4.04
CA GLY A 122 10.33 6.10 -2.60
C GLY A 122 9.77 4.76 -2.10
N CYS A 123 8.79 4.20 -2.80
CA CYS A 123 8.24 2.88 -2.50
C CYS A 123 9.28 1.77 -2.65
N ALA A 124 10.10 1.80 -3.70
CA ALA A 124 11.15 0.82 -3.90
C ALA A 124 12.26 0.91 -2.86
N LYS A 125 12.63 2.13 -2.42
CA LYS A 125 13.54 2.32 -1.30
C LYS A 125 12.96 1.79 0.00
N ALA A 126 11.70 2.10 0.32
CA ALA A 126 11.04 1.58 1.50
C ALA A 126 11.00 0.04 1.49
N PHE A 127 10.72 -0.56 0.32
CA PHE A 127 10.77 -2.01 0.15
C PHE A 127 12.13 -2.59 0.54
N SER A 128 13.21 -2.05 -0.01
CA SER A 128 14.57 -2.57 0.21
C SER A 128 15.12 -2.22 1.59
N GLU A 129 14.93 -0.97 2.04
CA GLU A 129 15.53 -0.47 3.28
C GLU A 129 14.82 -0.99 4.55
N LEU A 130 13.57 -1.40 4.44
CA LEU A 130 12.79 -1.93 5.56
C LEU A 130 12.67 -3.46 5.55
N ASP A 131 13.35 -4.14 4.65
CA ASP A 131 13.23 -5.59 4.43
C ASP A 131 11.76 -6.00 4.23
N ALA A 132 11.05 -5.23 3.40
CA ALA A 132 9.68 -5.57 3.05
C ALA A 132 9.63 -6.74 2.06
N THR A 133 8.62 -7.55 2.17
CA THR A 133 8.30 -8.63 1.22
C THR A 133 7.20 -8.23 0.25
N MET A 134 6.44 -7.20 0.61
CA MET A 134 5.40 -6.59 -0.21
C MET A 134 5.22 -5.13 0.19
N VAL A 135 5.03 -4.28 -0.80
CA VAL A 135 4.49 -2.92 -0.65
C VAL A 135 3.37 -2.78 -1.66
N GLU A 136 2.19 -2.43 -1.21
CA GLU A 136 1.02 -2.21 -2.05
C GLU A 136 0.44 -0.83 -1.73
N VAL A 137 0.41 0.05 -2.71
CA VAL A 137 -0.27 1.35 -2.66
C VAL A 137 -1.53 1.24 -3.49
N ASN A 138 -2.66 1.11 -2.81
CA ASN A 138 -3.95 0.92 -3.45
C ASN A 138 -5.03 1.60 -2.58
N GLN A 139 -5.18 2.89 -2.82
CA GLN A 139 -5.06 3.69 -4.03
C GLN A 139 -3.83 4.62 -4.04
N LEU A 140 -3.09 4.63 -5.13
CA LEU A 140 -2.23 5.73 -5.51
C LEU A 140 -3.07 6.69 -6.36
N VAL A 141 -3.22 7.95 -5.93
CA VAL A 141 -4.14 8.87 -6.61
C VAL A 141 -3.46 10.10 -7.16
N ILE A 142 -4.03 10.62 -8.24
CA ILE A 142 -3.81 11.98 -8.70
C ILE A 142 -5.04 12.79 -8.26
N SER A 143 -4.81 13.82 -7.46
CA SER A 143 -5.88 14.71 -7.02
C SER A 143 -6.20 15.76 -8.09
N LYS A 144 -7.39 16.39 -7.99
CA LYS A 144 -7.75 17.54 -8.85
C LYS A 144 -6.78 18.71 -8.70
N GLN A 145 -6.07 18.79 -7.57
CA GLN A 145 -5.02 19.78 -7.34
C GLN A 145 -3.66 19.36 -7.91
N LYS A 146 -3.65 18.29 -8.75
CA LYS A 146 -2.45 17.77 -9.40
C LYS A 146 -1.36 17.32 -8.39
N GLN A 147 -1.80 16.72 -7.30
CA GLN A 147 -0.92 16.08 -6.32
C GLN A 147 -0.95 14.56 -6.50
N ILE A 148 0.18 13.91 -6.25
CA ILE A 148 0.27 12.46 -6.20
C ILE A 148 0.30 12.05 -4.73
N LEU A 149 -0.67 11.23 -4.32
CA LEU A 149 -0.88 10.84 -2.93
C LEU A 149 -1.09 9.33 -2.83
N ALA A 150 -0.47 8.70 -1.84
CA ALA A 150 -0.79 7.34 -1.42
C ALA A 150 -1.89 7.44 -0.35
N LEU A 151 -3.11 7.05 -0.68
CA LEU A 151 -4.24 7.09 0.27
C LEU A 151 -4.27 5.84 1.14
N ASP A 152 -3.90 4.70 0.61
CA ASP A 152 -3.73 3.46 1.36
C ASP A 152 -2.44 2.77 0.96
N CYS A 153 -1.68 2.34 1.96
CA CYS A 153 -0.45 1.59 1.74
C CYS A 153 -0.38 0.41 2.72
N LYS A 154 -0.27 -0.79 2.16
CA LYS A 154 -0.03 -2.01 2.93
C LYS A 154 1.40 -2.44 2.73
N MET A 155 2.05 -2.80 3.82
CA MET A 155 3.41 -3.33 3.80
C MET A 155 3.48 -4.62 4.59
N SER A 156 4.17 -5.61 4.03
CA SER A 156 4.55 -6.83 4.74
C SER A 156 6.06 -6.87 4.84
N PHE A 157 6.57 -7.31 5.97
CA PHE A 157 8.00 -7.32 6.28
C PHE A 157 8.50 -8.75 6.43
N ASP A 158 9.79 -8.95 6.21
CA ASP A 158 10.44 -10.24 6.50
C ASP A 158 10.62 -10.38 8.01
N ASN A 159 9.91 -11.32 8.62
CA ASN A 159 10.03 -11.61 10.04
C ASN A 159 11.46 -11.97 10.47
N ASN A 160 12.24 -12.58 9.57
CA ASN A 160 13.64 -12.91 9.83
C ASN A 160 14.55 -11.68 9.90
N ALA A 161 14.10 -10.54 9.40
CA ALA A 161 14.86 -9.29 9.42
C ALA A 161 14.47 -8.35 10.59
N MET A 162 13.42 -8.67 11.35
CA MET A 162 12.89 -7.78 12.38
C MET A 162 13.88 -7.48 13.50
N PHE A 163 14.84 -8.38 13.77
CA PHE A 163 15.90 -8.15 14.78
C PHE A 163 16.78 -6.90 14.50
N ARG A 164 16.77 -6.42 13.25
CA ARG A 164 17.51 -5.21 12.83
C ARG A 164 16.58 -4.05 12.44
N ARG A 165 15.28 -4.17 12.69
CA ARG A 165 14.24 -3.19 12.29
C ARG A 165 13.41 -2.75 13.51
N ASP A 166 14.06 -2.25 14.54
CA ASP A 166 13.43 -1.86 15.82
C ASP A 166 12.21 -0.96 15.59
N LYS A 167 12.33 0.07 14.73
CA LYS A 167 11.24 1.00 14.43
C LYS A 167 10.03 0.33 13.78
N VAL A 168 10.24 -0.70 12.98
CA VAL A 168 9.14 -1.49 12.37
C VAL A 168 8.52 -2.39 13.44
N SER A 169 9.35 -3.03 14.25
CA SER A 169 8.91 -3.91 15.34
C SER A 169 8.07 -3.15 16.39
N GLU A 170 8.37 -1.88 16.67
CA GLU A 170 7.58 -1.01 17.54
C GLU A 170 6.17 -0.70 17.02
N LEU A 171 5.94 -0.81 15.71
CA LEU A 171 4.61 -0.62 15.10
C LEU A 171 3.71 -1.85 15.27
N ARG A 172 4.24 -2.97 15.75
CA ARG A 172 3.50 -4.21 15.94
C ARG A 172 2.35 -3.99 16.94
N ASP A 173 1.13 -4.29 16.51
CA ASP A 173 -0.06 -4.22 17.36
C ASP A 173 -0.55 -5.63 17.72
N LYS A 174 -0.05 -6.16 18.83
CA LYS A 174 -0.42 -7.50 19.34
C LYS A 174 -1.93 -7.68 19.55
N THR A 175 -2.70 -6.59 19.70
CA THR A 175 -4.16 -6.67 19.89
C THR A 175 -4.90 -7.07 18.60
N GLN A 176 -4.24 -6.94 17.45
CA GLN A 176 -4.78 -7.28 16.12
C GLN A 176 -4.31 -8.65 15.61
N GLU A 177 -3.38 -9.29 16.32
CA GLU A 177 -2.84 -10.61 15.95
C GLU A 177 -3.69 -11.76 16.51
N ASP A 178 -3.41 -12.98 16.06
CA ASP A 178 -3.98 -14.18 16.66
C ASP A 178 -3.29 -14.45 18.02
N GLU A 179 -4.07 -14.72 19.06
CA GLU A 179 -3.55 -14.93 20.41
C GLU A 179 -2.54 -16.10 20.49
N LYS A 180 -2.69 -17.12 19.63
CA LYS A 180 -1.76 -18.26 19.57
C LYS A 180 -0.44 -17.87 18.91
N GLU A 181 -0.48 -17.02 17.89
CA GLU A 181 0.72 -16.50 17.24
C GLU A 181 1.49 -15.56 18.18
N VAL A 182 0.79 -14.68 18.90
CA VAL A 182 1.40 -13.85 19.95
C VAL A 182 2.07 -14.71 21.01
N TYR A 183 1.35 -15.71 21.53
CA TYR A 183 1.90 -16.62 22.53
C TYR A 183 3.14 -17.39 22.04
N ALA A 184 3.14 -17.82 20.78
CA ALA A 184 4.28 -18.53 20.19
C ALA A 184 5.49 -17.63 19.96
N SER A 185 5.27 -16.35 19.64
CA SER A 185 6.34 -15.39 19.36
C SER A 185 7.00 -14.81 20.62
N ASP A 186 6.31 -14.86 21.77
CA ASP A 186 6.81 -14.33 23.04
C ASP A 186 7.64 -15.39 23.85
N ARG A 187 7.84 -16.59 23.28
CA ARG A 187 8.69 -17.67 23.84
C ARG A 187 10.00 -17.81 23.09
#